data_ea79f1d2c263db530fd54d12f666aaf4
#
_entry.id   ea79f1d2c263db530fd54d12f666aaf4
#
_cell.length_a   1.000
_cell.length_b   1.000
_cell.length_c   1.000
_cell.angle_alpha   90.00
_cell.angle_beta   90.00
_cell.angle_gamma   90.00
#
_symmetry.space_group_name_H-M   'P 1'
#
loop_
_entity.id
_entity.type
_entity.pdbx_description
1 polymer ?
#
loop_
_entity_poly.entity_id
_entity_poly.type
_entity_poly.pdbx_seq_one_letter_code
_entity_poly.pdbx_strand_id
1 'polypeptide(L)'
;MKRHLIVIICSLLPLIAMAQMRITGTVTDANGELLTGAIVQLRQNGTGKMVRFGKTDARGSFSLDATSDGYLEVSMLGFKKRRIDNPATEKPLRIVMQEEAVALKEVTIKASKVHEHGDTLTYNVATFAGQNDRNIGDVLARIPGFEVNKQNGQIMYEGKPISKFYIEGLDMLDSKYGVATNSLPQGDVSSVQVMRNHQPIRVLEDFIYNDDAAVNIRMKEGAKSRWVTSFNGGVGISHDTGLLKLEGFGLRLKSDFQTMFTYKTNNMGQNICKETTTMFSLDNLENWSDYISLATPTTPNLAERRTLFNRSHAVTANTMKRINESSQVNVQYIDNNDRQTAHGERQ
;
A
#
# COMPACT_ATOMS: atom_id res chain seq x y z
N MET A 1 73.96 41.65 31.26
CA MET A 1 73.28 41.27 30.02
C MET A 1 72.06 40.36 30.25
N LYS A 2 72.11 39.33 31.13
CA LYS A 2 70.96 38.41 31.36
C LYS A 2 69.72 39.10 31.96
N ARG A 3 69.89 40.08 32.87
CA ARG A 3 68.76 40.79 33.51
C ARG A 3 67.98 41.70 32.55
N HIS A 4 68.59 42.31 31.56
CA HIS A 4 67.94 43.16 30.58
C HIS A 4 67.18 42.32 29.52
N LEU A 5 67.68 41.09 29.21
CA LEU A 5 66.99 40.19 28.33
C LEU A 5 65.65 39.70 28.91
N ILE A 6 65.62 39.44 30.24
CA ILE A 6 64.38 38.99 30.90
C ILE A 6 63.33 40.14 30.92
N VAL A 7 63.73 41.37 31.10
CA VAL A 7 62.83 42.53 31.09
C VAL A 7 62.23 42.74 29.69
N ILE A 8 63.02 42.57 28.62
CA ILE A 8 62.53 42.67 27.25
C ILE A 8 61.58 41.54 26.91
N ILE A 9 61.80 40.31 27.37
CA ILE A 9 60.91 39.20 27.20
C ILE A 9 59.58 39.40 27.97
N CYS A 10 59.62 39.89 29.19
CA CYS A 10 58.41 40.20 29.97
C CYS A 10 57.62 41.39 29.45
N SER A 11 58.25 42.34 28.74
CA SER A 11 57.54 43.46 28.11
C SER A 11 56.88 43.09 26.76
N LEU A 12 57.32 41.98 26.15
CA LEU A 12 56.72 41.46 24.90
C LEU A 12 55.54 40.48 25.15
N LEU A 13 55.37 39.96 26.36
CA LEU A 13 54.26 39.06 26.73
C LEU A 13 52.83 39.65 26.63
N PRO A 14 52.59 40.95 26.86
CA PRO A 14 51.22 41.48 26.73
C PRO A 14 50.77 41.71 25.31
N LEU A 15 51.60 41.52 24.28
CA LEU A 15 51.25 41.72 22.88
C LEU A 15 50.51 40.51 22.24
N ILE A 16 50.33 39.39 22.96
CA ILE A 16 49.61 38.20 22.51
C ILE A 16 48.21 38.11 23.19
N ALA A 17 47.70 39.24 23.72
CA ALA A 17 46.27 39.25 24.07
C ALA A 17 45.46 39.34 22.78
N MET A 18 45.20 38.18 22.19
CA MET A 18 44.21 38.03 21.11
C MET A 18 42.90 38.58 21.65
N ALA A 19 42.49 39.73 21.16
CA ALA A 19 41.17 40.25 21.45
C ALA A 19 40.13 39.22 20.97
N GLN A 20 39.59 38.47 21.89
CA GLN A 20 38.46 37.61 21.58
C GLN A 20 37.27 38.50 21.23
N MET A 21 37.00 38.62 19.96
CA MET A 21 35.84 39.36 19.47
C MET A 21 34.60 38.63 19.96
N ARG A 22 33.76 39.31 20.70
CA ARG A 22 32.50 38.74 21.26
C ARG A 22 31.33 39.48 20.66
N ILE A 23 30.40 38.74 20.06
CA ILE A 23 29.13 39.24 19.56
C ILE A 23 28.08 39.05 20.64
N THR A 24 27.48 40.16 21.08
CA THR A 24 26.40 40.14 22.08
C THR A 24 25.16 40.80 21.51
N GLY A 25 24.00 40.45 22.03
CA GLY A 25 22.75 41.06 21.60
C GLY A 25 21.52 40.52 22.34
N THR A 26 20.38 41.11 22.00
CA THR A 26 19.07 40.66 22.47
C THR A 26 18.15 40.34 21.30
N VAL A 27 17.32 39.33 21.47
CA VAL A 27 16.34 38.88 20.45
C VAL A 27 14.94 39.13 21.01
N THR A 28 14.13 39.83 20.22
CA THR A 28 12.73 40.15 20.58
C THR A 28 11.81 39.80 19.41
N ASP A 29 10.52 39.72 19.70
CA ASP A 29 9.48 39.73 18.66
C ASP A 29 9.17 41.14 18.14
N ALA A 30 8.20 41.27 17.25
CA ALA A 30 7.74 42.54 16.71
C ALA A 30 7.05 43.43 17.76
N ASN A 31 6.55 42.88 18.88
CA ASN A 31 5.89 43.59 19.94
C ASN A 31 6.90 44.04 21.03
N GLY A 32 8.15 43.59 20.93
CA GLY A 32 9.20 43.87 21.93
C GLY A 32 9.32 42.82 23.03
N GLU A 33 8.56 41.70 22.95
CA GLU A 33 8.71 40.58 23.89
C GLU A 33 10.06 39.88 23.70
N LEU A 34 10.70 39.57 24.85
CA LEU A 34 12.00 38.90 24.86
C LEU A 34 11.89 37.42 24.48
N LEU A 35 12.59 37.00 23.46
CA LEU A 35 12.54 35.64 22.96
C LEU A 35 13.59 34.74 23.65
N THR A 36 13.14 33.91 24.56
CA THR A 36 13.97 32.94 25.27
C THR A 36 14.15 31.67 24.47
N GLY A 37 15.39 31.15 24.37
CA GLY A 37 15.66 29.87 23.68
C GLY A 37 15.83 30.00 22.17
N ALA A 38 15.82 31.20 21.61
CA ALA A 38 16.15 31.41 20.20
C ALA A 38 17.58 30.95 19.92
N ILE A 39 17.77 30.21 18.84
CA ILE A 39 19.08 29.67 18.44
C ILE A 39 19.79 30.73 17.57
N VAL A 40 20.98 31.15 18.02
CA VAL A 40 21.83 32.07 17.32
C VAL A 40 23.05 31.32 16.80
N GLN A 41 23.27 31.30 15.48
CA GLN A 41 24.37 30.61 14.83
C GLN A 41 25.26 31.59 14.11
N LEU A 42 26.56 31.48 14.33
CA LEU A 42 27.57 32.18 13.50
C LEU A 42 27.97 31.23 12.36
N ARG A 43 27.81 31.71 11.15
CA ARG A 43 28.14 30.98 9.93
C ARG A 43 29.18 31.68 9.10
N GLN A 44 30.09 30.94 8.48
CA GLN A 44 31.14 31.46 7.61
C GLN A 44 30.57 31.92 6.28
N ASN A 45 31.03 33.09 5.81
CA ASN A 45 30.70 33.59 4.49
C ASN A 45 31.20 32.63 3.39
N GLY A 46 30.42 32.46 2.32
CA GLY A 46 30.76 31.60 1.17
C GLY A 46 30.44 30.14 1.37
N THR A 47 30.83 29.52 2.47
CA THR A 47 30.59 28.06 2.73
C THR A 47 29.31 27.77 3.47
N GLY A 48 28.75 28.76 4.20
CA GLY A 48 27.58 28.56 5.07
C GLY A 48 27.81 27.63 6.26
N LYS A 49 29.04 27.17 6.48
CA LYS A 49 29.39 26.26 7.58
C LYS A 49 29.19 26.95 8.93
N MET A 50 28.53 26.26 9.84
CA MET A 50 28.33 26.74 11.22
C MET A 50 29.69 26.73 11.96
N VAL A 51 30.07 27.88 12.53
CA VAL A 51 31.31 28.07 13.27
C VAL A 51 31.06 27.99 14.78
N ARG A 52 30.02 28.69 15.24
CA ARG A 52 29.60 28.75 16.64
C ARG A 52 28.07 28.82 16.73
N PHE A 53 27.55 28.41 17.87
CA PHE A 53 26.13 28.60 18.17
C PHE A 53 25.92 28.90 19.65
N GLY A 54 24.79 29.53 19.97
CA GLY A 54 24.32 29.78 21.32
C GLY A 54 22.80 29.86 21.34
N LYS A 55 22.24 29.98 22.53
CA LYS A 55 20.81 30.19 22.76
C LYS A 55 20.63 31.48 23.55
N THR A 56 19.50 32.15 23.32
CA THR A 56 19.09 33.27 24.16
C THR A 56 18.67 32.81 25.56
N ASP A 57 19.06 33.58 26.58
CA ASP A 57 18.68 33.37 27.98
C ASP A 57 17.24 33.85 28.28
N ALA A 58 16.83 33.83 29.57
CA ALA A 58 15.51 34.29 30.00
C ALA A 58 15.26 35.78 29.72
N ARG A 59 16.30 36.56 29.44
CA ARG A 59 16.23 37.98 29.07
C ARG A 59 16.37 38.21 27.59
N GLY A 60 16.23 37.14 26.76
CA GLY A 60 16.42 37.20 25.33
C GLY A 60 17.85 37.54 24.90
N SER A 61 18.83 37.50 25.84
CA SER A 61 20.20 37.89 25.56
C SER A 61 21.06 36.74 25.12
N PHE A 62 21.99 36.97 24.22
CA PHE A 62 22.98 36.00 23.75
C PHE A 62 24.39 36.56 23.74
N SER A 63 25.36 35.67 23.84
CA SER A 63 26.78 36.01 23.73
C SER A 63 27.50 34.88 22.96
N LEU A 64 28.23 35.23 21.90
CA LEU A 64 29.01 34.32 21.07
C LEU A 64 30.42 34.84 20.87
N ASP A 65 31.42 34.00 21.00
CA ASP A 65 32.79 34.33 20.67
C ASP A 65 32.95 34.22 19.14
N ALA A 66 33.37 35.31 18.52
CA ALA A 66 33.60 35.39 17.09
C ALA A 66 35.07 35.15 16.78
N THR A 67 35.35 34.23 15.89
CA THR A 67 36.72 33.87 15.47
C THR A 67 36.99 34.18 14.01
N SER A 68 35.99 34.60 13.23
CA SER A 68 36.14 34.89 11.79
C SER A 68 35.00 35.76 11.26
N ASP A 69 35.18 36.34 10.10
CA ASP A 69 34.15 37.03 9.35
C ASP A 69 33.06 36.08 8.93
N GLY A 70 31.83 36.43 9.25
CA GLY A 70 30.66 35.59 9.00
C GLY A 70 29.36 36.36 9.14
N TYR A 71 28.24 35.63 9.05
CA TYR A 71 26.91 36.15 9.31
C TYR A 71 26.25 35.40 10.46
N LEU A 72 25.38 36.09 11.20
CA LEU A 72 24.54 35.48 12.17
C LEU A 72 23.23 35.01 11.54
N GLU A 73 22.81 33.79 11.86
CA GLU A 73 21.50 33.26 11.54
C GLU A 73 20.76 33.00 12.87
N VAL A 74 19.63 33.67 13.07
CA VAL A 74 18.78 33.50 14.25
C VAL A 74 17.54 32.77 13.85
N SER A 75 17.20 31.72 14.60
CA SER A 75 16.04 30.87 14.34
C SER A 75 15.33 30.52 15.62
N MET A 76 13.99 30.51 15.57
CA MET A 76 13.11 30.06 16.64
C MET A 76 11.83 29.47 16.04
N LEU A 77 11.26 28.48 16.68
CA LEU A 77 9.99 27.88 16.23
C LEU A 77 8.87 28.92 16.26
N GLY A 78 8.12 29.04 15.17
CA GLY A 78 7.06 30.05 15.01
C GLY A 78 7.54 31.40 14.50
N PHE A 79 8.85 31.57 14.22
CA PHE A 79 9.41 32.79 13.72
C PHE A 79 10.20 32.60 12.43
N LYS A 80 10.17 33.61 11.57
CA LYS A 80 10.95 33.64 10.33
C LYS A 80 12.44 33.77 10.66
N LYS A 81 13.26 32.91 10.07
CA LYS A 81 14.72 32.99 10.22
C LYS A 81 15.26 34.37 9.85
N ARG A 82 16.09 34.93 10.70
CA ARG A 82 16.72 36.22 10.50
C ARG A 82 18.20 36.03 10.27
N ARG A 83 18.68 36.61 9.17
CA ARG A 83 20.12 36.70 8.83
C ARG A 83 20.61 38.10 9.06
N ILE A 84 21.82 38.26 9.64
CA ILE A 84 22.50 39.50 9.89
C ILE A 84 23.92 39.36 9.35
N ASP A 85 24.19 40.07 8.27
CA ASP A 85 25.51 40.06 7.66
C ASP A 85 26.45 41.02 8.41
N ASN A 86 27.71 40.63 8.56
CA ASN A 86 28.77 41.42 9.26
C ASN A 86 28.33 41.93 10.64
N PRO A 87 28.03 41.02 11.60
CA PRO A 87 27.55 41.42 12.92
C PRO A 87 28.60 42.29 13.62
N ALA A 88 28.16 43.47 14.11
CA ALA A 88 29.01 44.36 14.86
C ALA A 88 29.45 43.71 16.19
N THR A 89 30.71 43.81 16.53
CA THR A 89 31.30 43.25 17.75
C THR A 89 31.46 44.32 18.85
N GLU A 90 31.35 45.60 18.51
CA GLU A 90 31.54 46.70 19.42
C GLU A 90 30.28 47.13 20.15
N LYS A 91 29.10 46.83 19.64
CA LYS A 91 27.79 47.18 20.22
C LYS A 91 26.87 46.00 20.29
N PRO A 92 26.06 45.88 21.38
CA PRO A 92 25.04 44.84 21.45
C PRO A 92 24.03 44.95 20.30
N LEU A 93 23.78 43.84 19.63
CA LEU A 93 22.79 43.72 18.52
C LEU A 93 21.38 43.68 19.09
N ARG A 94 20.45 44.38 18.46
CA ARG A 94 19.01 44.20 18.67
C ARG A 94 18.41 43.50 17.46
N ILE A 95 17.91 42.29 17.69
CA ILE A 95 17.38 41.41 16.65
C ILE A 95 15.88 41.26 16.85
N VAL A 96 15.08 41.77 15.93
CA VAL A 96 13.64 41.63 15.94
C VAL A 96 13.27 40.49 15.01
N MET A 97 12.59 39.48 15.50
CA MET A 97 12.06 38.35 14.73
C MET A 97 10.61 38.60 14.35
N GLN A 98 10.23 38.20 13.17
CA GLN A 98 8.86 38.24 12.70
C GLN A 98 8.20 36.87 12.91
N GLU A 99 7.00 36.87 13.44
CA GLU A 99 6.20 35.64 13.52
C GLU A 99 5.94 35.10 12.10
N GLU A 100 6.13 33.82 11.95
CA GLU A 100 5.76 33.08 10.76
C GLU A 100 4.82 31.97 11.18
N ALA A 101 3.57 32.04 10.73
CA ALA A 101 2.68 30.93 10.88
C ALA A 101 3.32 29.72 10.19
N VAL A 102 3.72 28.72 10.96
CA VAL A 102 4.19 27.45 10.44
C VAL A 102 2.99 26.80 9.81
N ALA A 103 2.77 27.04 8.51
CA ALA A 103 1.92 26.18 7.73
C ALA A 103 2.57 24.80 7.80
N LEU A 104 2.01 23.91 8.61
CA LEU A 104 2.35 22.49 8.60
C LEU A 104 2.16 22.07 7.14
N LYS A 105 3.23 21.84 6.43
CA LYS A 105 3.14 21.14 5.14
C LYS A 105 2.40 19.87 5.45
N GLU A 106 1.23 19.75 4.85
CA GLU A 106 0.46 18.50 4.86
C GLU A 106 1.45 17.40 4.52
N VAL A 107 1.74 16.57 5.52
CA VAL A 107 2.55 15.37 5.30
C VAL A 107 1.63 14.46 4.53
N THR A 108 1.65 14.55 3.21
CA THR A 108 1.06 13.54 2.35
C THR A 108 1.85 12.27 2.61
N ILE A 109 1.36 11.45 3.54
CA ILE A 109 1.86 10.10 3.75
C ILE A 109 1.51 9.37 2.46
N LYS A 110 2.46 9.27 1.54
CA LYS A 110 2.34 8.33 0.42
C LYS A 110 2.23 6.98 1.08
N ALA A 111 1.02 6.41 1.06
CA ALA A 111 0.79 5.07 1.57
C ALA A 111 1.87 4.17 0.96
N SER A 112 2.59 3.46 1.79
CA SER A 112 3.57 2.48 1.32
C SER A 112 2.85 1.51 0.40
N LYS A 113 3.49 1.14 -0.71
CA LYS A 113 2.91 0.19 -1.66
C LYS A 113 2.63 -1.15 -1.00
N VAL A 114 3.51 -1.54 -0.10
CA VAL A 114 3.51 -2.82 0.60
C VAL A 114 3.89 -2.58 2.05
N HIS A 115 3.15 -3.18 2.97
CA HIS A 115 3.46 -3.25 4.39
C HIS A 115 3.64 -4.70 4.79
N GLU A 116 4.71 -5.01 5.49
CA GLU A 116 4.97 -6.34 6.04
C GLU A 116 4.77 -6.30 7.56
N HIS A 117 4.03 -7.27 8.07
CA HIS A 117 3.84 -7.48 9.50
C HIS A 117 3.82 -8.98 9.80
N GLY A 118 4.91 -9.49 10.39
CA GLY A 118 5.10 -10.93 10.54
C GLY A 118 5.06 -11.63 9.18
N ASP A 119 4.28 -12.69 9.08
CA ASP A 119 4.11 -13.46 7.84
C ASP A 119 3.05 -12.87 6.89
N THR A 120 2.52 -11.69 7.19
CA THR A 120 1.49 -11.04 6.37
C THR A 120 2.06 -9.86 5.59
N LEU A 121 1.93 -9.94 4.26
CA LEU A 121 2.20 -8.84 3.34
C LEU A 121 0.88 -8.15 2.96
N THR A 122 0.80 -6.86 3.15
CA THR A 122 -0.38 -6.05 2.81
C THR A 122 -0.07 -5.14 1.63
N TYR A 123 -0.76 -5.34 0.53
CA TYR A 123 -0.64 -4.56 -0.70
C TYR A 123 -1.79 -3.57 -0.81
N ASN A 124 -1.50 -2.28 -0.97
CA ASN A 124 -2.51 -1.26 -1.19
C ASN A 124 -3.01 -1.32 -2.64
N VAL A 125 -4.29 -1.68 -2.84
CA VAL A 125 -4.91 -1.87 -4.16
C VAL A 125 -4.80 -0.60 -5.02
N ALA A 126 -5.02 0.58 -4.46
CA ALA A 126 -4.97 1.83 -5.21
C ALA A 126 -3.61 2.11 -5.87
N THR A 127 -2.54 1.50 -5.35
CA THR A 127 -1.18 1.67 -5.90
C THR A 127 -0.93 0.82 -7.14
N PHE A 128 -1.61 -0.32 -7.26
CA PHE A 128 -1.44 -1.29 -8.33
C PHE A 128 -2.57 -1.25 -9.36
N ALA A 129 -3.72 -0.63 -9.01
CA ALA A 129 -4.87 -0.54 -9.90
C ALA A 129 -4.57 0.30 -11.14
N GLY A 130 -4.96 -0.21 -12.30
CA GLY A 130 -4.91 0.50 -13.58
C GLY A 130 -6.28 1.05 -13.96
N GLN A 131 -6.31 1.99 -14.91
CA GLN A 131 -7.56 2.64 -15.36
C GLN A 131 -8.59 1.67 -15.94
N ASN A 132 -8.15 0.57 -16.53
CA ASN A 132 -9.00 -0.41 -17.20
C ASN A 132 -9.33 -1.63 -16.33
N ASP A 133 -8.86 -1.68 -15.08
CA ASP A 133 -9.14 -2.80 -14.19
C ASP A 133 -10.58 -2.76 -13.73
N ARG A 134 -11.28 -3.88 -13.84
CA ARG A 134 -12.67 -4.02 -13.47
C ARG A 134 -12.85 -4.73 -12.15
N ASN A 135 -12.11 -5.82 -11.98
CA ASN A 135 -12.20 -6.71 -10.83
C ASN A 135 -10.87 -6.84 -10.10
N ILE A 136 -10.91 -7.46 -8.95
CA ILE A 136 -9.71 -7.64 -8.13
C ILE A 136 -8.66 -8.55 -8.81
N GLY A 137 -9.07 -9.49 -9.65
CA GLY A 137 -8.16 -10.35 -10.40
C GLY A 137 -7.27 -9.57 -11.37
N ASP A 138 -7.79 -8.50 -11.99
CA ASP A 138 -6.98 -7.63 -12.85
C ASP A 138 -5.88 -6.91 -12.07
N VAL A 139 -6.16 -6.48 -10.84
CA VAL A 139 -5.18 -5.83 -9.97
C VAL A 139 -4.16 -6.83 -9.43
N LEU A 140 -4.61 -8.00 -8.96
CA LEU A 140 -3.74 -9.06 -8.46
C LEU A 140 -2.68 -9.46 -9.49
N ALA A 141 -3.07 -9.57 -10.76
CA ALA A 141 -2.13 -9.89 -11.84
C ALA A 141 -1.00 -8.85 -12.05
N ARG A 142 -1.05 -7.69 -11.39
CA ARG A 142 -0.01 -6.65 -11.41
C ARG A 142 0.82 -6.58 -10.14
N ILE A 143 0.37 -7.24 -9.09
CA ILE A 143 1.10 -7.31 -7.82
C ILE A 143 2.23 -8.33 -8.00
N PRO A 144 3.48 -7.98 -7.69
CA PRO A 144 4.60 -8.91 -7.78
C PRO A 144 4.35 -10.19 -6.98
N GLY A 145 4.69 -11.33 -7.57
CA GLY A 145 4.51 -12.65 -6.98
C GLY A 145 3.15 -13.29 -7.25
N PHE A 146 2.17 -12.54 -7.77
CA PHE A 146 0.86 -13.07 -8.13
C PHE A 146 0.75 -13.43 -9.61
N GLU A 147 0.11 -14.56 -9.87
CA GLU A 147 -0.37 -14.96 -11.18
C GLU A 147 -1.87 -15.26 -11.08
N VAL A 148 -2.65 -14.74 -12.02
CA VAL A 148 -4.10 -14.95 -12.05
C VAL A 148 -4.52 -15.54 -13.38
N ASN A 149 -5.14 -16.70 -13.33
CA ASN A 149 -5.76 -17.30 -14.48
C ASN A 149 -7.12 -16.66 -14.74
N LYS A 150 -7.21 -15.84 -15.79
CA LYS A 150 -8.44 -15.08 -16.11
C LYS A 150 -9.62 -15.96 -16.53
N GLN A 151 -9.39 -17.22 -16.93
CA GLN A 151 -10.48 -18.11 -17.36
C GLN A 151 -11.28 -18.67 -16.19
N ASN A 152 -10.59 -19.04 -15.10
CA ASN A 152 -11.23 -19.64 -13.95
C ASN A 152 -11.10 -18.81 -12.67
N GLY A 153 -10.29 -17.75 -12.67
CA GLY A 153 -10.07 -16.89 -11.49
C GLY A 153 -9.10 -17.50 -10.48
N GLN A 154 -8.39 -18.58 -10.80
CA GLN A 154 -7.39 -19.16 -9.93
C GLN A 154 -6.24 -18.19 -9.68
N ILE A 155 -5.83 -18.09 -8.42
CA ILE A 155 -4.73 -17.24 -7.97
C ILE A 155 -3.56 -18.14 -7.58
N MET A 156 -2.39 -17.82 -8.11
CA MET A 156 -1.13 -18.39 -7.66
C MET A 156 -0.27 -17.29 -7.03
N TYR A 157 0.44 -17.64 -5.99
CA TYR A 157 1.40 -16.77 -5.34
C TYR A 157 2.75 -17.47 -5.27
N GLU A 158 3.81 -16.84 -5.82
CA GLU A 158 5.16 -17.41 -5.95
C GLU A 158 5.17 -18.80 -6.59
N GLY A 159 4.34 -18.98 -7.64
CA GLY A 159 4.26 -20.23 -8.41
C GLY A 159 3.41 -21.33 -7.76
N LYS A 160 2.80 -21.10 -6.59
CA LYS A 160 1.92 -22.06 -5.92
C LYS A 160 0.47 -21.55 -5.86
N PRO A 161 -0.54 -22.43 -6.03
CA PRO A 161 -1.93 -22.04 -5.84
C PRO A 161 -2.17 -21.64 -4.36
N ILE A 162 -2.98 -20.61 -4.14
CA ILE A 162 -3.34 -20.22 -2.77
C ILE A 162 -4.24 -21.27 -2.13
N SER A 163 -4.03 -21.53 -0.85
CA SER A 163 -4.80 -22.51 -0.08
C SER A 163 -6.19 -22.01 0.32
N LYS A 164 -6.31 -20.70 0.63
CA LYS A 164 -7.55 -20.07 1.10
C LYS A 164 -7.71 -18.65 0.56
N PHE A 165 -8.98 -18.26 0.36
CA PHE A 165 -9.37 -16.93 -0.07
C PHE A 165 -10.41 -16.35 0.89
N TYR A 166 -10.04 -15.28 1.59
CA TYR A 166 -10.89 -14.63 2.58
C TYR A 166 -11.38 -13.28 2.06
N ILE A 167 -12.59 -12.90 2.48
CA ILE A 167 -13.09 -11.54 2.37
C ILE A 167 -13.37 -11.05 3.79
N GLU A 168 -12.68 -9.99 4.22
CA GLU A 168 -12.72 -9.47 5.61
C GLU A 168 -12.46 -10.57 6.67
N GLY A 169 -11.55 -11.51 6.37
CA GLY A 169 -11.17 -12.60 7.26
C GLY A 169 -12.15 -13.76 7.32
N LEU A 170 -13.17 -13.79 6.46
CA LEU A 170 -14.15 -14.88 6.41
C LEU A 170 -14.02 -15.69 5.12
N ASP A 171 -14.00 -17.00 5.25
CA ASP A 171 -13.95 -17.96 4.13
C ASP A 171 -15.36 -18.34 3.68
N MET A 172 -15.99 -17.47 2.86
CA MET A 172 -17.34 -17.69 2.36
C MET A 172 -17.38 -18.62 1.14
N LEU A 173 -16.29 -18.65 0.37
CA LEU A 173 -16.25 -19.29 -0.95
C LEU A 173 -15.55 -20.64 -0.94
N ASP A 174 -14.88 -20.93 0.15
CA ASP A 174 -13.99 -22.08 0.27
C ASP A 174 -13.00 -22.10 -0.92
N SER A 175 -12.77 -23.25 -1.53
CA SER A 175 -11.87 -23.34 -2.68
C SER A 175 -12.47 -22.86 -4.01
N LYS A 176 -13.70 -22.31 -4.04
CA LYS A 176 -14.41 -21.85 -5.26
C LYS A 176 -14.38 -20.34 -5.43
N TYR A 177 -13.25 -19.72 -5.12
CA TYR A 177 -13.08 -18.27 -5.08
C TYR A 177 -12.96 -17.59 -6.46
N GLY A 178 -12.84 -18.36 -7.54
CA GLY A 178 -12.67 -17.80 -8.88
C GLY A 178 -13.78 -16.82 -9.29
N VAL A 179 -15.00 -17.07 -8.84
CA VAL A 179 -16.13 -16.16 -9.04
C VAL A 179 -15.86 -14.78 -8.42
N ALA A 180 -15.33 -14.73 -7.20
CA ALA A 180 -14.99 -13.46 -6.56
C ALA A 180 -13.82 -12.77 -7.23
N THR A 181 -12.77 -13.52 -7.59
CA THR A 181 -11.60 -12.98 -8.29
C THR A 181 -12.00 -12.25 -9.56
N ASN A 182 -12.92 -12.82 -10.36
CA ASN A 182 -13.34 -12.26 -11.64
C ASN A 182 -14.53 -11.30 -11.56
N SER A 183 -15.18 -11.14 -10.40
CA SER A 183 -16.40 -10.33 -10.30
C SER A 183 -16.36 -9.22 -9.26
N LEU A 184 -15.52 -9.33 -8.21
CA LEU A 184 -15.43 -8.32 -7.16
C LEU A 184 -14.80 -7.03 -7.69
N PRO A 185 -15.53 -5.89 -7.67
CA PRO A 185 -15.03 -4.62 -8.20
C PRO A 185 -13.80 -4.14 -7.43
N GLN A 186 -12.70 -3.86 -8.15
CA GLN A 186 -11.46 -3.37 -7.53
C GLN A 186 -11.64 -2.04 -6.81
N GLY A 187 -12.58 -1.20 -7.27
CA GLY A 187 -12.86 0.11 -6.69
C GLY A 187 -13.33 0.08 -5.24
N ASP A 188 -13.88 -1.04 -4.78
CA ASP A 188 -14.38 -1.24 -3.42
C ASP A 188 -13.38 -1.95 -2.49
N VAL A 189 -12.24 -2.40 -3.04
CA VAL A 189 -11.17 -3.04 -2.27
C VAL A 189 -10.16 -2.00 -1.81
N SER A 190 -9.76 -2.09 -0.55
CA SER A 190 -8.73 -1.24 0.08
C SER A 190 -7.35 -1.85 -0.09
N SER A 191 -7.20 -3.11 0.35
CA SER A 191 -5.92 -3.82 0.32
C SER A 191 -6.11 -5.31 0.14
N VAL A 192 -5.04 -5.95 -0.33
CA VAL A 192 -4.89 -7.40 -0.39
C VAL A 192 -3.83 -7.82 0.60
N GLN A 193 -4.16 -8.74 1.48
CA GLN A 193 -3.24 -9.33 2.44
C GLN A 193 -2.86 -10.73 1.97
N VAL A 194 -1.58 -11.02 1.92
CA VAL A 194 -1.03 -12.35 1.69
C VAL A 194 -0.51 -12.87 3.01
N MET A 195 -1.10 -13.92 3.51
CA MET A 195 -0.64 -14.63 4.70
C MET A 195 0.21 -15.81 4.23
N ARG A 196 1.53 -15.68 4.40
CA ARG A 196 2.49 -16.76 4.11
C ARG A 196 2.44 -17.80 5.23
N ASN A 197 2.83 -19.01 4.93
CA ASN A 197 2.84 -20.11 5.92
C ASN A 197 1.46 -20.32 6.60
N HIS A 198 0.39 -20.13 5.81
CA HIS A 198 -0.97 -20.16 6.36
C HIS A 198 -1.44 -21.57 6.65
N GLN A 199 -1.74 -21.86 7.92
CA GLN A 199 -2.38 -23.08 8.34
C GLN A 199 -3.89 -22.85 8.48
N PRO A 200 -4.74 -23.45 7.63
CA PRO A 200 -6.18 -23.24 7.69
C PRO A 200 -6.84 -23.85 8.94
N ILE A 201 -6.16 -24.78 9.61
CA ILE A 201 -6.63 -25.42 10.82
C ILE A 201 -5.88 -24.83 12.02
N ARG A 202 -6.53 -23.93 12.75
CA ARG A 202 -5.94 -23.18 13.87
C ARG A 202 -5.27 -24.06 14.93
N VAL A 203 -5.82 -25.25 15.20
CA VAL A 203 -5.23 -26.18 16.18
C VAL A 203 -3.88 -26.74 15.72
N LEU A 204 -3.60 -26.71 14.41
CA LEU A 204 -2.37 -27.24 13.84
C LEU A 204 -1.33 -26.14 13.53
N GLU A 205 -1.66 -24.87 13.78
CA GLU A 205 -0.83 -23.70 13.44
C GLU A 205 0.56 -23.78 14.10
N ASP A 206 0.62 -24.25 15.35
CA ASP A 206 1.88 -24.38 16.10
C ASP A 206 2.59 -25.73 15.87
N PHE A 207 1.94 -26.70 15.23
CA PHE A 207 2.46 -28.08 15.13
C PHE A 207 2.89 -28.47 13.72
N ILE A 208 2.29 -27.89 12.70
CA ILE A 208 2.54 -28.26 11.30
C ILE A 208 2.93 -27.01 10.53
N TYR A 209 4.16 -26.98 10.07
CA TYR A 209 4.60 -25.95 9.13
C TYR A 209 3.93 -26.20 7.78
N ASN A 210 3.25 -25.17 7.29
CA ASN A 210 2.66 -25.16 5.95
C ASN A 210 3.23 -23.96 5.19
N ASP A 211 3.80 -24.16 4.01
CA ASP A 211 4.34 -23.09 3.18
C ASP A 211 3.32 -22.56 2.15
N ASP A 212 2.05 -22.92 2.30
CA ASP A 212 0.96 -22.40 1.48
C ASP A 212 0.64 -20.94 1.84
N ALA A 213 0.29 -20.17 0.83
CA ALA A 213 -0.19 -18.82 1.02
C ALA A 213 -1.71 -18.76 1.03
N ALA A 214 -2.27 -17.88 1.85
CA ALA A 214 -3.68 -17.50 1.77
C ALA A 214 -3.81 -16.01 1.45
N VAL A 215 -4.92 -15.65 0.82
CA VAL A 215 -5.23 -14.27 0.43
C VAL A 215 -6.45 -13.78 1.20
N ASN A 216 -6.35 -12.59 1.79
CA ASN A 216 -7.47 -11.91 2.43
C ASN A 216 -7.71 -10.55 1.76
N ILE A 217 -8.90 -10.36 1.26
CA ILE A 217 -9.36 -9.12 0.64
C ILE A 217 -9.95 -8.21 1.71
N ARG A 218 -9.36 -7.03 1.89
CA ARG A 218 -9.87 -5.99 2.78
C ARG A 218 -10.64 -4.96 1.99
N MET A 219 -11.88 -4.73 2.37
CA MET A 219 -12.77 -3.80 1.70
C MET A 219 -12.61 -2.38 2.25
N LYS A 220 -12.94 -1.39 1.43
CA LYS A 220 -13.04 0.00 1.89
C LYS A 220 -14.19 0.13 2.90
N GLU A 221 -14.06 1.03 3.88
CA GLU A 221 -15.08 1.22 4.92
C GLU A 221 -16.45 1.55 4.33
N GLY A 222 -16.51 2.39 3.29
CA GLY A 222 -17.75 2.70 2.58
C GLY A 222 -18.40 1.49 1.89
N ALA A 223 -17.64 0.47 1.53
CA ALA A 223 -18.13 -0.75 0.92
C ALA A 223 -18.78 -1.71 1.94
N LYS A 224 -18.35 -1.68 3.19
CA LYS A 224 -18.88 -2.53 4.28
C LYS A 224 -20.30 -2.17 4.69
N SER A 225 -20.71 -0.92 4.46
CA SER A 225 -22.03 -0.43 4.88
C SER A 225 -23.12 -0.55 3.81
N ARG A 226 -22.79 -0.89 2.57
CA ARG A 226 -23.71 -0.96 1.42
C ARG A 226 -23.60 -2.27 0.65
N TRP A 227 -24.49 -2.48 -0.32
CA TRP A 227 -24.29 -3.48 -1.34
C TRP A 227 -23.17 -3.04 -2.28
N VAL A 228 -22.18 -3.91 -2.46
CA VAL A 228 -21.17 -3.80 -3.52
C VAL A 228 -21.73 -4.51 -4.74
N THR A 229 -21.95 -3.79 -5.81
CA THR A 229 -22.57 -4.35 -7.02
C THR A 229 -21.75 -4.01 -8.25
N SER A 230 -21.71 -4.92 -9.20
CA SER A 230 -21.23 -4.64 -10.54
C SER A 230 -22.13 -5.28 -11.59
N PHE A 231 -22.21 -4.63 -12.73
CA PHE A 231 -22.93 -5.13 -13.88
C PHE A 231 -22.07 -4.91 -15.13
N ASN A 232 -21.96 -5.96 -15.94
CA ASN A 232 -21.24 -5.92 -17.19
C ASN A 232 -22.08 -6.59 -18.30
N GLY A 233 -22.31 -5.88 -19.38
CA GLY A 233 -23.08 -6.38 -20.51
C GLY A 233 -22.39 -6.10 -21.84
N GLY A 234 -22.56 -6.97 -22.79
CA GLY A 234 -22.05 -6.81 -24.15
C GLY A 234 -22.91 -7.52 -25.15
N VAL A 235 -23.10 -6.90 -26.30
CA VAL A 235 -23.78 -7.48 -27.45
C VAL A 235 -22.87 -7.36 -28.66
N GLY A 236 -22.98 -8.32 -29.58
CA GLY A 236 -22.21 -8.32 -30.80
C GLY A 236 -22.85 -9.19 -31.89
N ILE A 237 -22.25 -9.21 -33.04
CA ILE A 237 -22.68 -10.06 -34.17
C ILE A 237 -21.44 -10.73 -34.71
N SER A 238 -21.52 -12.05 -34.95
CA SER A 238 -20.50 -12.83 -35.63
C SER A 238 -21.17 -13.65 -36.72
N HIS A 239 -20.87 -13.39 -37.98
CA HIS A 239 -21.58 -13.91 -39.14
C HIS A 239 -23.09 -13.68 -38.96
N ASP A 240 -23.90 -14.71 -38.92
CA ASP A 240 -25.35 -14.62 -38.74
C ASP A 240 -25.81 -14.90 -37.30
N THR A 241 -24.89 -14.92 -36.34
CA THR A 241 -25.22 -15.22 -34.94
C THR A 241 -25.06 -14.01 -34.04
N GLY A 242 -26.13 -13.67 -33.33
CA GLY A 242 -26.08 -12.65 -32.28
C GLY A 242 -25.29 -13.13 -31.08
N LEU A 243 -24.34 -12.31 -30.62
CA LEU A 243 -23.52 -12.58 -29.44
C LEU A 243 -24.03 -11.78 -28.25
N LEU A 244 -24.09 -12.40 -27.09
CA LEU A 244 -24.54 -11.82 -25.84
C LEU A 244 -23.62 -12.20 -24.69
N LYS A 245 -23.32 -11.23 -23.85
CA LYS A 245 -22.66 -11.44 -22.55
C LYS A 245 -23.38 -10.57 -21.51
N LEU A 246 -23.77 -11.17 -20.40
CA LEU A 246 -24.28 -10.45 -19.22
C LEU A 246 -23.63 -11.01 -17.95
N GLU A 247 -23.20 -10.13 -17.08
CA GLU A 247 -22.60 -10.48 -15.79
C GLU A 247 -23.16 -9.53 -14.72
N GLY A 248 -23.71 -10.09 -13.66
CA GLY A 248 -24.19 -9.38 -12.50
C GLY A 248 -23.51 -9.90 -11.24
N PHE A 249 -23.11 -9.03 -10.37
CA PHE A 249 -22.47 -9.35 -9.08
C PHE A 249 -23.08 -8.50 -7.99
N GLY A 250 -23.30 -9.09 -6.81
CA GLY A 250 -23.71 -8.41 -5.59
C GLY A 250 -23.05 -9.03 -4.37
N LEU A 251 -22.49 -8.19 -3.53
CA LEU A 251 -21.89 -8.58 -2.25
C LEU A 251 -22.40 -7.67 -1.14
N ARG A 252 -22.84 -8.25 -0.04
CA ARG A 252 -23.20 -7.57 1.20
C ARG A 252 -22.36 -8.07 2.33
N LEU A 253 -21.72 -7.15 3.04
CA LEU A 253 -20.87 -7.43 4.18
C LEU A 253 -21.50 -6.86 5.45
N LYS A 254 -21.47 -7.64 6.51
CA LYS A 254 -21.70 -7.25 7.91
C LYS A 254 -20.65 -7.97 8.76
N SER A 255 -20.48 -7.56 10.01
CA SER A 255 -19.46 -8.11 10.91
C SER A 255 -19.55 -9.63 11.11
N ASP A 256 -20.75 -10.17 11.11
CA ASP A 256 -21.07 -11.59 11.37
C ASP A 256 -21.76 -12.29 10.21
N PHE A 257 -22.08 -11.57 9.13
CA PHE A 257 -22.87 -12.07 8.02
C PHE A 257 -22.33 -11.54 6.69
N GLN A 258 -22.11 -12.44 5.75
CA GLN A 258 -21.74 -12.10 4.37
C GLN A 258 -22.64 -12.86 3.41
N THR A 259 -23.04 -12.18 2.34
CA THR A 259 -23.75 -12.84 1.24
C THR A 259 -23.23 -12.30 -0.08
N MET A 260 -23.07 -13.20 -1.04
CA MET A 260 -22.64 -12.91 -2.39
C MET A 260 -23.56 -13.60 -3.38
N PHE A 261 -23.92 -12.88 -4.42
CA PHE A 261 -24.71 -13.39 -5.52
C PHE A 261 -24.02 -13.06 -6.85
N THR A 262 -23.98 -14.01 -7.78
CA THR A 262 -23.55 -13.76 -9.15
C THR A 262 -24.47 -14.45 -10.15
N TYR A 263 -24.68 -13.75 -11.26
CA TYR A 263 -25.31 -14.30 -12.44
C TYR A 263 -24.45 -13.97 -13.66
N LYS A 264 -24.10 -14.98 -14.41
CA LYS A 264 -23.35 -14.82 -15.66
C LYS A 264 -23.98 -15.62 -16.78
N THR A 265 -24.01 -15.04 -17.96
CA THR A 265 -24.42 -15.74 -19.18
C THR A 265 -23.65 -15.23 -20.37
N ASN A 266 -23.29 -16.12 -21.28
CA ASN A 266 -22.70 -15.75 -22.56
C ASN A 266 -22.82 -16.86 -23.62
N ASN A 267 -22.68 -16.42 -24.87
CA ASN A 267 -22.49 -17.29 -26.04
C ASN A 267 -21.28 -16.83 -26.88
N MET A 268 -20.23 -16.25 -26.22
CA MET A 268 -19.10 -15.60 -26.87
C MET A 268 -17.81 -16.45 -26.84
N GLY A 269 -17.93 -17.76 -26.63
CA GLY A 269 -16.76 -18.64 -26.54
C GLY A 269 -15.96 -18.48 -25.23
N GLN A 270 -16.64 -18.19 -24.13
CA GLN A 270 -16.04 -18.11 -22.80
C GLN A 270 -16.74 -19.10 -21.87
N ASN A 271 -16.01 -20.04 -21.28
CA ASN A 271 -16.56 -20.99 -20.32
C ASN A 271 -16.56 -20.37 -18.92
N ILE A 272 -17.70 -19.78 -18.55
CA ILE A 272 -17.91 -19.15 -17.23
C ILE A 272 -18.05 -20.16 -16.09
N CYS A 273 -18.39 -21.42 -16.39
CA CYS A 273 -18.54 -22.45 -15.37
C CYS A 273 -17.21 -22.86 -14.73
N LYS A 274 -16.08 -22.58 -15.40
CA LYS A 274 -14.75 -22.80 -14.83
C LYS A 274 -14.48 -21.99 -13.56
N GLU A 275 -15.15 -20.84 -13.37
CA GLU A 275 -14.98 -20.00 -12.19
C GLU A 275 -15.54 -20.64 -10.91
N THR A 276 -16.46 -21.58 -11.04
CA THR A 276 -17.10 -22.30 -9.94
C THR A 276 -16.45 -23.62 -9.60
N THR A 277 -15.36 -23.99 -10.29
CA THR A 277 -14.59 -25.20 -9.99
C THR A 277 -13.77 -25.03 -8.71
N THR A 278 -13.49 -26.14 -8.05
CA THR A 278 -12.59 -26.18 -6.88
C THR A 278 -11.16 -25.84 -7.34
N MET A 279 -10.57 -24.79 -6.76
CA MET A 279 -9.25 -24.28 -7.15
C MET A 279 -8.11 -24.93 -6.37
N PHE A 280 -8.41 -25.37 -5.14
CA PHE A 280 -7.47 -26.05 -4.27
C PHE A 280 -8.19 -27.22 -3.56
N SER A 281 -7.62 -28.40 -3.60
CA SER A 281 -8.10 -29.58 -2.87
C SER A 281 -6.90 -30.37 -2.38
N LEU A 282 -6.94 -30.75 -1.12
CA LEU A 282 -5.94 -31.64 -0.54
C LEU A 282 -6.07 -33.09 -1.10
N ASP A 283 -7.24 -33.41 -1.63
CA ASP A 283 -7.56 -34.74 -2.17
C ASP A 283 -7.11 -34.94 -3.64
N ASN A 284 -6.49 -33.92 -4.27
CA ASN A 284 -6.00 -34.02 -5.65
C ASN A 284 -4.77 -34.94 -5.82
N LEU A 285 -4.46 -35.76 -4.84
CA LEU A 285 -3.38 -36.76 -4.91
C LEU A 285 -3.79 -38.02 -5.70
N GLU A 286 -5.07 -38.23 -5.97
CA GLU A 286 -5.55 -39.36 -6.80
C GLU A 286 -6.35 -38.84 -7.99
N ASN A 287 -5.73 -38.82 -9.17
CA ASN A 287 -6.41 -38.55 -10.45
C ASN A 287 -7.29 -39.75 -10.82
N TRP A 288 -8.58 -39.70 -10.47
CA TRP A 288 -9.59 -40.69 -10.91
C TRP A 288 -9.88 -40.58 -12.44
N SER A 289 -9.29 -39.61 -13.14
CA SER A 289 -9.49 -39.40 -14.58
C SER A 289 -8.86 -40.47 -15.48
N ASP A 290 -7.99 -41.34 -14.95
CA ASP A 290 -7.27 -42.31 -15.74
C ASP A 290 -8.10 -43.55 -16.13
N TYR A 291 -9.30 -43.71 -15.56
CA TYR A 291 -10.12 -44.89 -15.80
C TYR A 291 -11.11 -44.80 -16.97
N ILE A 292 -11.42 -43.59 -17.43
CA ILE A 292 -12.32 -43.40 -18.58
C ILE A 292 -11.73 -42.31 -19.50
N SER A 293 -11.00 -42.68 -20.51
CA SER A 293 -10.56 -41.75 -21.57
C SER A 293 -11.59 -41.72 -22.68
N LEU A 294 -12.41 -40.68 -22.73
CA LEU A 294 -13.17 -40.36 -23.92
C LEU A 294 -12.23 -39.67 -24.90
N ALA A 295 -12.08 -40.24 -26.11
CA ALA A 295 -11.33 -39.60 -27.19
C ALA A 295 -12.04 -38.29 -27.60
N THR A 296 -11.64 -37.17 -27.01
CA THR A 296 -12.11 -35.85 -27.44
C THR A 296 -11.25 -35.36 -28.60
N PRO A 297 -11.83 -34.65 -29.59
CA PRO A 297 -11.05 -34.02 -30.62
C PRO A 297 -9.98 -33.13 -30.01
N THR A 298 -8.76 -33.17 -30.54
CA THR A 298 -7.69 -32.29 -30.11
C THR A 298 -8.10 -30.83 -30.32
N THR A 299 -8.15 -30.04 -29.25
CA THR A 299 -8.41 -28.61 -29.40
C THR A 299 -7.21 -27.92 -30.00
N PRO A 300 -7.40 -27.12 -31.05
CA PRO A 300 -6.31 -26.38 -31.67
C PRO A 300 -5.72 -25.40 -30.70
N ASN A 301 -4.41 -25.11 -30.79
CA ASN A 301 -3.72 -24.13 -29.91
C ASN A 301 -4.12 -22.68 -30.25
N LEU A 302 -5.38 -22.37 -30.09
CA LEU A 302 -5.99 -21.07 -30.32
C LEU A 302 -6.67 -20.59 -29.01
N ALA A 303 -6.87 -19.26 -28.89
CA ALA A 303 -7.62 -18.72 -27.79
C ALA A 303 -9.01 -19.36 -27.67
N GLU A 304 -9.44 -19.77 -26.51
CA GLU A 304 -10.71 -20.47 -26.21
C GLU A 304 -11.91 -19.84 -26.94
N ARG A 305 -12.01 -18.52 -26.94
CA ARG A 305 -13.08 -17.76 -27.64
C ARG A 305 -13.17 -17.97 -29.15
N ARG A 306 -12.14 -18.59 -29.77
CA ARG A 306 -12.12 -18.92 -31.21
C ARG A 306 -12.50 -20.35 -31.50
N THR A 307 -12.48 -21.20 -30.46
CA THR A 307 -12.68 -22.65 -30.63
C THR A 307 -13.90 -23.14 -29.87
N LEU A 308 -14.37 -22.38 -28.89
CA LEU A 308 -15.50 -22.75 -28.05
C LEU A 308 -16.80 -22.10 -28.57
N PHE A 309 -17.73 -22.92 -29.03
CA PHE A 309 -19.10 -22.52 -29.34
C PHE A 309 -19.99 -22.95 -28.16
N ASN A 310 -20.35 -21.97 -27.34
CA ASN A 310 -21.07 -22.25 -26.09
C ASN A 310 -22.37 -21.43 -25.97
N ARG A 311 -23.24 -21.92 -25.11
CA ARG A 311 -24.32 -21.15 -24.49
C ARG A 311 -24.31 -21.52 -23.02
N SER A 312 -23.81 -20.62 -22.20
CA SER A 312 -23.54 -20.89 -20.81
C SER A 312 -24.33 -19.96 -19.91
N HIS A 313 -24.85 -20.49 -18.82
CA HIS A 313 -25.48 -19.77 -17.70
C HIS A 313 -24.86 -20.28 -16.40
N ALA A 314 -24.47 -19.37 -15.53
CA ALA A 314 -23.96 -19.71 -14.19
C ALA A 314 -24.62 -18.80 -13.16
N VAL A 315 -25.16 -19.41 -12.12
CA VAL A 315 -25.73 -18.72 -10.95
C VAL A 315 -24.98 -19.18 -9.72
N THR A 316 -24.52 -18.25 -8.91
CA THR A 316 -23.98 -18.60 -7.60
C THR A 316 -24.63 -17.74 -6.52
N ALA A 317 -24.95 -18.36 -5.40
CA ALA A 317 -25.39 -17.65 -4.19
C ALA A 317 -24.67 -18.26 -3.00
N ASN A 318 -23.88 -17.44 -2.32
CA ASN A 318 -23.09 -17.87 -1.18
C ASN A 318 -23.46 -17.00 0.00
N THR A 319 -23.73 -17.64 1.14
CA THR A 319 -24.08 -16.93 2.38
C THR A 319 -23.34 -17.56 3.53
N MET A 320 -22.66 -16.74 4.31
CA MET A 320 -21.96 -17.14 5.51
C MET A 320 -22.47 -16.35 6.71
N LYS A 321 -22.70 -17.04 7.81
CA LYS A 321 -22.98 -16.43 9.10
C LYS A 321 -22.02 -16.98 10.16
N ARG A 322 -21.32 -16.10 10.83
CA ARG A 322 -20.53 -16.42 12.03
C ARG A 322 -21.47 -16.42 13.23
N ILE A 323 -21.51 -17.54 13.95
CA ILE A 323 -22.33 -17.71 15.16
C ILE A 323 -21.52 -17.26 16.37
N ASN A 324 -20.28 -17.68 16.45
CA ASN A 324 -19.31 -17.31 17.48
C ASN A 324 -17.88 -17.39 16.92
N GLU A 325 -16.85 -17.21 17.76
CA GLU A 325 -15.44 -17.23 17.31
C GLU A 325 -15.00 -18.58 16.73
N SER A 326 -15.66 -19.66 17.11
CA SER A 326 -15.29 -21.05 16.73
C SER A 326 -16.26 -21.67 15.74
N SER A 327 -17.42 -21.05 15.47
CA SER A 327 -18.50 -21.67 14.70
C SER A 327 -19.04 -20.72 13.65
N GLN A 328 -19.13 -21.21 12.43
CA GLN A 328 -19.73 -20.50 11.30
C GLN A 328 -20.58 -21.48 10.48
N VAL A 329 -21.60 -20.94 9.84
CA VAL A 329 -22.43 -21.66 8.86
C VAL A 329 -22.23 -21.03 7.50
N ASN A 330 -21.89 -21.86 6.53
CA ASN A 330 -21.72 -21.47 5.14
C ASN A 330 -22.71 -22.24 4.27
N VAL A 331 -23.48 -21.53 3.47
CA VAL A 331 -24.41 -22.10 2.50
C VAL A 331 -24.02 -21.64 1.11
N GLN A 332 -23.75 -22.58 0.24
CA GLN A 332 -23.38 -22.33 -1.14
C GLN A 332 -24.40 -22.96 -2.08
N TYR A 333 -24.90 -22.18 -3.01
CA TYR A 333 -25.72 -22.63 -4.13
C TYR A 333 -24.99 -22.30 -5.42
N ILE A 334 -24.82 -23.31 -6.27
CA ILE A 334 -24.18 -23.17 -7.58
C ILE A 334 -25.04 -23.94 -8.61
N ASP A 335 -25.48 -23.24 -9.61
CA ASP A 335 -26.15 -23.82 -10.78
C ASP A 335 -25.41 -23.41 -12.05
N ASN A 336 -24.92 -24.39 -12.77
CA ASN A 336 -24.18 -24.24 -14.02
C ASN A 336 -24.91 -24.98 -15.13
N ASN A 337 -25.30 -24.25 -16.15
CA ASN A 337 -25.82 -24.84 -17.39
C ASN A 337 -24.93 -24.40 -18.55
N ASP A 338 -24.17 -25.35 -19.08
CA ASP A 338 -23.22 -25.11 -20.15
C ASP A 338 -23.44 -26.08 -21.30
N ARG A 339 -23.83 -25.54 -22.45
CA ARG A 339 -23.95 -26.28 -23.68
C ARG A 339 -22.81 -25.90 -24.60
N GLN A 340 -21.96 -26.85 -24.91
CA GLN A 340 -20.83 -26.68 -25.83
C GLN A 340 -21.04 -27.52 -27.07
N THR A 341 -20.63 -26.96 -28.22
CA THR A 341 -20.63 -27.68 -29.51
C THR A 341 -19.23 -27.62 -30.07
N ALA A 342 -18.68 -28.76 -30.38
CA ALA A 342 -17.40 -28.90 -31.07
C ALA A 342 -17.60 -29.68 -32.38
N HIS A 343 -17.04 -29.16 -33.46
CA HIS A 343 -17.01 -29.82 -34.73
C HIS A 343 -15.55 -30.21 -35.05
N GLY A 344 -15.31 -31.45 -35.34
CA GLY A 344 -13.99 -31.93 -35.72
C GLY A 344 -14.12 -32.96 -36.84
N GLU A 345 -13.29 -32.87 -37.86
CA GLU A 345 -13.13 -33.90 -38.87
C GLU A 345 -11.87 -34.71 -38.55
N ARG A 346 -12.00 -36.02 -38.53
CA ARG A 346 -10.87 -36.93 -38.38
C ARG A 346 -10.45 -37.36 -39.80
N GLN A 347 -9.29 -36.89 -40.22
CA GLN A 347 -8.60 -37.39 -41.44
C GLN A 347 -7.80 -38.64 -41.12
#